data_9ed5b8ea26dc7bc884bc31ace81316db
#
_entry.id   9ed5b8ea26dc7bc884bc31ace81316db
#
_cell.length_a   1.000
_cell.length_b   1.000
_cell.length_c   1.000
_cell.angle_alpha   90.00
_cell.angle_beta   90.00
_cell.angle_gamma   90.00
#
_symmetry.space_group_name_H-M   'P 1'
#
loop_
_entity.id
_entity.type
_entity.pdbx_description
1 polymer ?
#
loop_
_entity_poly.entity_id
_entity_poly.type
_entity_poly.pdbx_seq_one_letter_code
_entity_poly.pdbx_strand_id
1 'polypeptide(L)'
;GIAMANGSDATKAVAQLVLMKSDFSALPKVVEEGRKQIQNLERVSELFLSKTIFSIFVSVIASILLIEFPIDPIQLSLVGSCAIGIPGFFLALLPSTGKVEKGFLERVLTVSIPNGLILAIFTTSTFVISRHIGSDITYSKTASLLLFAGISMMILIRVARPLTKFKMGLCIAMFFIMALAFLTPVGRLIFSLERLKLRHWIISLAVIFGSGPLITELVDILRRRVNKKYKLSLIHISEPT
;
A
#
# COMPACT_ATOMS: atom_id res chain seq x y z
N GLY A 1 15.51 9.14 27.54
CA GLY A 1 15.61 10.20 28.57
C GLY A 1 14.89 11.44 28.14
N ILE A 2 14.27 12.12 29.13
CA ILE A 2 13.57 13.41 28.94
C ILE A 2 14.30 14.44 29.79
N ALA A 3 14.76 15.53 29.20
CA ALA A 3 15.35 16.66 29.91
C ALA A 3 14.37 17.84 30.00
N MET A 4 14.51 18.61 31.06
CA MET A 4 13.80 19.87 31.27
C MET A 4 14.60 21.03 30.65
N ALA A 5 13.93 22.12 30.27
CA ALA A 5 14.60 23.29 29.72
C ALA A 5 15.65 23.89 30.68
N ASN A 6 15.42 23.79 31.98
CA ASN A 6 16.34 24.23 33.05
C ASN A 6 17.40 23.18 33.45
N GLY A 7 17.41 22.01 32.81
CA GLY A 7 18.44 21.00 33.03
C GLY A 7 19.81 21.44 32.49
N SER A 8 20.90 20.79 32.97
CA SER A 8 22.25 21.06 32.50
C SER A 8 22.40 20.75 31.01
N ASP A 9 23.35 21.41 30.34
CA ASP A 9 23.60 21.16 28.91
C ASP A 9 24.07 19.73 28.65
N ALA A 10 24.76 19.13 29.58
CA ALA A 10 25.12 17.71 29.52
C ALA A 10 23.90 16.80 29.55
N THR A 11 22.91 17.09 30.40
CA THR A 11 21.64 16.35 30.45
C THR A 11 20.85 16.50 29.15
N LYS A 12 20.78 17.72 28.61
CA LYS A 12 20.10 17.99 27.34
C LYS A 12 20.75 17.29 26.16
N ALA A 13 22.10 17.21 26.15
CA ALA A 13 22.85 16.58 25.07
C ALA A 13 22.63 15.05 24.97
N VAL A 14 22.31 14.39 26.09
CA VAL A 14 22.06 12.94 26.12
C VAL A 14 20.56 12.59 26.12
N ALA A 15 19.69 13.57 26.29
CA ALA A 15 18.24 13.37 26.31
C ALA A 15 17.68 13.17 24.89
N GLN A 16 16.75 12.23 24.75
CA GLN A 16 16.02 12.01 23.50
C GLN A 16 14.94 13.07 23.25
N LEU A 17 14.47 13.73 24.31
CA LEU A 17 13.46 14.76 24.27
C LEU A 17 13.80 15.88 25.28
N VAL A 18 13.64 17.13 24.87
CA VAL A 18 13.82 18.29 25.75
C VAL A 18 12.51 19.06 25.85
N LEU A 19 11.98 19.22 27.07
CA LEU A 19 10.76 19.99 27.34
C LEU A 19 11.10 21.48 27.47
N MET A 20 10.92 22.24 26.40
CA MET A 20 11.31 23.66 26.32
C MET A 20 10.59 24.57 27.34
N LYS A 21 9.38 24.22 27.76
CA LYS A 21 8.61 24.94 28.78
C LYS A 21 8.69 24.32 30.18
N SER A 22 9.51 23.27 30.35
CA SER A 22 9.61 22.52 31.60
C SER A 22 8.26 22.02 32.16
N ASP A 23 7.30 21.80 31.27
CA ASP A 23 5.92 21.39 31.59
C ASP A 23 5.65 19.97 31.11
N PHE A 24 5.41 19.06 32.03
CA PHE A 24 5.08 17.66 31.74
C PHE A 24 3.66 17.48 31.14
N SER A 25 2.78 18.47 31.27
CA SER A 25 1.41 18.40 30.70
C SER A 25 1.40 18.29 29.19
N ALA A 26 2.50 18.63 28.51
CA ALA A 26 2.67 18.47 27.06
C ALA A 26 2.91 17.00 26.63
N LEU A 27 3.44 16.16 27.52
CA LEU A 27 3.83 14.75 27.19
C LEU A 27 2.68 13.90 26.64
N PRO A 28 1.46 13.92 27.22
CA PRO A 28 0.35 13.14 26.67
C PRO A 28 0.04 13.48 25.22
N LYS A 29 0.11 14.79 24.85
CA LYS A 29 -0.10 15.24 23.48
C LYS A 29 1.03 14.78 22.54
N VAL A 30 2.28 14.84 23.00
CA VAL A 30 3.44 14.35 22.23
C VAL A 30 3.34 12.85 21.98
N VAL A 31 2.96 12.06 22.98
CA VAL A 31 2.77 10.61 22.84
C VAL A 31 1.59 10.30 21.90
N GLU A 32 0.50 11.06 22.00
CA GLU A 32 -0.64 10.89 21.10
C GLU A 32 -0.24 11.20 19.64
N GLU A 33 0.49 12.29 19.42
CA GLU A 33 0.97 12.64 18.07
C GLU A 33 1.96 11.59 17.53
N GLY A 34 2.89 11.12 18.33
CA GLY A 34 3.80 10.04 17.95
C GLY A 34 3.06 8.76 17.56
N ARG A 35 1.99 8.40 18.26
CA ARG A 35 1.14 7.26 17.92
C ARG A 35 0.44 7.45 16.57
N LYS A 36 -0.07 8.65 16.28
CA LYS A 36 -0.68 8.98 14.99
C LYS A 36 0.31 8.84 13.86
N GLN A 37 1.54 9.34 14.04
CA GLN A 37 2.61 9.25 13.05
C GLN A 37 2.98 7.79 12.75
N ILE A 38 3.14 6.94 13.76
CA ILE A 38 3.46 5.53 13.57
C ILE A 38 2.36 4.82 12.77
N GLN A 39 1.08 5.08 13.04
CA GLN A 39 -0.03 4.46 12.32
C GLN A 39 -0.12 4.94 10.87
N ASN A 40 0.12 6.23 10.63
CA ASN A 40 0.14 6.75 9.27
C ASN A 40 1.32 6.16 8.49
N LEU A 41 2.49 6.03 9.11
CA LEU A 41 3.66 5.38 8.52
C LEU A 41 3.38 3.92 8.18
N GLU A 42 2.68 3.17 9.05
CA GLU A 42 2.29 1.78 8.79
C GLU A 42 1.44 1.67 7.52
N ARG A 43 0.41 2.51 7.38
CA ARG A 43 -0.47 2.55 6.20
C ARG A 43 0.28 2.87 4.91
N VAL A 44 1.11 3.90 4.96
CA VAL A 44 1.91 4.31 3.80
C VAL A 44 2.91 3.22 3.42
N SER A 45 3.57 2.61 4.42
CA SER A 45 4.50 1.50 4.21
C SER A 45 3.81 0.27 3.58
N GLU A 46 2.57 -0.04 3.95
CA GLU A 46 1.81 -1.13 3.32
C GLU A 46 1.64 -0.91 1.81
N LEU A 47 1.36 0.32 1.37
CA LEU A 47 1.23 0.65 -0.06
C LEU A 47 2.56 0.53 -0.80
N PHE A 48 3.62 1.15 -0.28
CA PHE A 48 4.93 1.15 -0.92
C PHE A 48 5.56 -0.24 -0.98
N LEU A 49 5.52 -0.98 0.14
CA LEU A 49 6.08 -2.33 0.20
C LEU A 49 5.29 -3.33 -0.67
N SER A 50 3.97 -3.20 -0.78
CA SER A 50 3.18 -4.03 -1.70
C SER A 50 3.66 -3.89 -3.14
N LYS A 51 3.99 -2.67 -3.60
CA LYS A 51 4.55 -2.42 -4.93
C LYS A 51 5.97 -2.99 -5.07
N THR A 52 6.81 -2.81 -4.05
CA THR A 52 8.18 -3.33 -4.06
C THR A 52 8.18 -4.85 -4.15
N ILE A 53 7.37 -5.51 -3.34
CA ILE A 53 7.21 -6.96 -3.34
C ILE A 53 6.65 -7.45 -4.69
N PHE A 54 5.65 -6.75 -5.24
CA PHE A 54 5.16 -7.00 -6.60
C PHE A 54 6.30 -6.98 -7.61
N SER A 55 7.14 -5.95 -7.61
CA SER A 55 8.24 -5.82 -8.56
C SER A 55 9.25 -6.95 -8.43
N ILE A 56 9.57 -7.38 -7.21
CA ILE A 56 10.47 -8.52 -6.95
C ILE A 56 9.87 -9.80 -7.54
N PHE A 57 8.61 -10.12 -7.20
CA PHE A 57 7.98 -11.36 -7.67
C PHE A 57 7.80 -11.38 -9.19
N VAL A 58 7.38 -10.26 -9.79
CA VAL A 58 7.24 -10.18 -11.25
C VAL A 58 8.58 -10.35 -11.94
N SER A 59 9.66 -9.73 -11.43
CA SER A 59 11.00 -9.90 -12.00
C SER A 59 11.47 -11.36 -11.94
N VAL A 60 11.25 -12.03 -10.81
CA VAL A 60 11.61 -13.45 -10.66
C VAL A 60 10.77 -14.32 -11.60
N ILE A 61 9.45 -14.13 -11.64
CA ILE A 61 8.55 -14.91 -12.50
C ILE A 61 8.89 -14.67 -13.99
N ALA A 62 9.09 -13.42 -14.40
CA ALA A 62 9.44 -13.09 -15.78
C ALA A 62 10.76 -13.70 -16.20
N SER A 63 11.76 -13.71 -15.30
CA SER A 63 13.07 -14.36 -15.56
C SER A 63 12.96 -15.88 -15.68
N ILE A 64 12.15 -16.54 -14.84
CA ILE A 64 11.94 -18.00 -14.91
C ILE A 64 11.18 -18.38 -16.18
N LEU A 65 10.15 -17.62 -16.54
CA LEU A 65 9.32 -17.87 -17.71
C LEU A 65 9.95 -17.38 -19.03
N LEU A 66 11.09 -16.67 -18.97
CA LEU A 66 11.76 -16.04 -20.09
C LEU A 66 10.83 -15.15 -20.93
N ILE A 67 9.97 -14.38 -20.23
CA ILE A 67 9.04 -13.44 -20.84
C ILE A 67 9.49 -11.99 -20.60
N GLU A 68 9.01 -11.07 -21.44
CA GLU A 68 9.19 -9.65 -21.17
C GLU A 68 8.44 -9.20 -19.92
N PHE A 69 8.92 -8.11 -19.31
CA PHE A 69 8.26 -7.53 -18.15
C PHE A 69 6.83 -7.08 -18.54
N PRO A 70 5.79 -7.52 -17.81
CA PRO A 70 4.39 -7.36 -18.23
C PRO A 70 3.83 -5.94 -18.17
N ILE A 71 4.60 -4.98 -17.67
CA ILE A 71 4.23 -3.56 -17.54
C ILE A 71 5.44 -2.68 -17.84
N ASP A 72 5.28 -1.64 -18.64
CA ASP A 72 6.35 -0.70 -18.91
C ASP A 72 6.62 0.27 -17.73
N PRO A 73 7.85 0.80 -17.58
CA PRO A 73 8.20 1.73 -16.49
C PRO A 73 7.30 2.97 -16.43
N ILE A 74 6.90 3.52 -17.58
CA ILE A 74 6.02 4.67 -17.65
C ILE A 74 4.60 4.33 -17.14
N GLN A 75 4.14 3.12 -17.43
CA GLN A 75 2.86 2.60 -16.94
C GLN A 75 2.87 2.37 -15.43
N LEU A 76 4.00 1.87 -14.88
CA LEU A 76 4.21 1.76 -13.44
C LEU A 76 4.22 3.11 -12.73
N SER A 77 4.64 4.18 -13.40
CA SER A 77 4.60 5.54 -12.86
C SER A 77 3.16 6.05 -12.71
N LEU A 78 2.28 5.74 -13.65
CA LEU A 78 0.85 6.08 -13.55
C LEU A 78 0.22 5.49 -12.28
N VAL A 79 0.35 4.17 -12.09
CA VAL A 79 -0.23 3.51 -10.92
C VAL A 79 0.51 3.89 -9.65
N GLY A 80 1.84 4.03 -9.71
CA GLY A 80 2.66 4.50 -8.60
C GLY A 80 2.24 5.86 -8.08
N SER A 81 1.88 6.78 -8.96
CA SER A 81 1.38 8.11 -8.58
C SER A 81 -0.07 8.05 -8.06
N CYS A 82 -0.98 7.40 -8.79
CA CYS A 82 -2.41 7.43 -8.49
C CYS A 82 -2.84 6.50 -7.35
N ALA A 83 -2.18 5.34 -7.17
CA ALA A 83 -2.58 4.38 -6.14
C ALA A 83 -1.66 4.37 -4.92
N ILE A 84 -0.47 4.97 -4.98
CA ILE A 84 0.53 4.89 -3.92
C ILE A 84 1.02 6.27 -3.50
N GLY A 85 1.67 7.04 -4.39
CA GLY A 85 2.38 8.26 -4.04
C GLY A 85 1.47 9.37 -3.54
N ILE A 86 0.54 9.83 -4.37
CA ILE A 86 -0.39 10.89 -4.01
C ILE A 86 -1.29 10.48 -2.83
N PRO A 87 -1.97 9.30 -2.86
CA PRO A 87 -2.75 8.87 -1.72
C PRO A 87 -1.93 8.66 -0.45
N GLY A 88 -0.74 8.07 -0.57
CA GLY A 88 0.18 7.86 0.56
C GLY A 88 0.55 9.17 1.24
N PHE A 89 0.88 10.21 0.48
CA PHE A 89 1.16 11.54 1.01
C PHE A 89 -0.03 12.10 1.81
N PHE A 90 -1.23 12.10 1.24
CA PHE A 90 -2.41 12.60 1.94
C PHE A 90 -2.79 11.74 3.15
N LEU A 91 -2.64 10.41 3.07
CA LEU A 91 -2.91 9.52 4.20
C LEU A 91 -1.91 9.73 5.34
N ALA A 92 -0.66 10.11 5.04
CA ALA A 92 0.35 10.42 6.05
C ALA A 92 0.02 11.70 6.84
N LEU A 93 -0.65 12.67 6.22
CA LEU A 93 -1.03 13.95 6.85
C LEU A 93 -2.33 13.86 7.67
N LEU A 94 -3.15 12.85 7.43
CA LEU A 94 -4.46 12.75 8.09
C LEU A 94 -4.32 12.23 9.53
N PRO A 95 -5.14 12.76 10.47
CA PRO A 95 -5.14 12.26 11.83
C PRO A 95 -5.58 10.77 11.87
N SER A 96 -4.88 9.98 12.66
CA SER A 96 -5.18 8.59 12.94
C SER A 96 -5.58 8.44 14.40
N THR A 97 -6.63 7.65 14.68
CA THR A 97 -7.22 7.51 16.02
C THR A 97 -7.02 6.13 16.65
N GLY A 98 -6.24 5.26 16.02
CA GLY A 98 -6.03 3.90 16.50
C GLY A 98 -4.97 3.78 17.60
N LYS A 99 -4.92 2.61 18.25
CA LYS A 99 -3.85 2.25 19.19
C LYS A 99 -2.63 1.77 18.41
N VAL A 100 -1.44 2.18 18.84
CA VAL A 100 -0.18 1.62 18.30
C VAL A 100 0.04 0.26 18.94
N GLU A 101 0.19 -0.74 18.10
CA GLU A 101 0.51 -2.10 18.50
C GLU A 101 2.00 -2.37 18.24
N LYS A 102 2.60 -3.29 19.01
CA LYS A 102 4.00 -3.70 18.80
C LYS A 102 4.17 -4.48 17.50
N GLY A 103 5.40 -4.57 16.99
CA GLY A 103 5.71 -5.37 15.80
C GLY A 103 5.36 -4.68 14.48
N PHE A 104 5.70 -3.41 14.32
CA PHE A 104 5.46 -2.61 13.12
C PHE A 104 5.86 -3.34 11.82
N LEU A 105 7.12 -3.81 11.74
CA LEU A 105 7.64 -4.46 10.54
C LEU A 105 6.90 -5.76 10.20
N GLU A 106 6.64 -6.60 11.22
CA GLU A 106 5.92 -7.86 11.03
C GLU A 106 4.50 -7.63 10.51
N ARG A 107 3.80 -6.61 11.03
CA ARG A 107 2.45 -6.24 10.55
C ARG A 107 2.45 -5.73 9.13
N VAL A 108 3.38 -4.82 8.81
CA VAL A 108 3.48 -4.28 7.44
C VAL A 108 3.82 -5.39 6.45
N LEU A 109 4.79 -6.25 6.74
CA LEU A 109 5.14 -7.37 5.86
C LEU A 109 4.02 -8.40 5.72
N THR A 110 3.30 -8.70 6.80
CA THR A 110 2.14 -9.61 6.78
C THR A 110 1.05 -9.16 5.80
N VAL A 111 0.93 -7.87 5.56
CA VAL A 111 -0.02 -7.30 4.60
C VAL A 111 0.60 -7.18 3.21
N SER A 112 1.83 -6.68 3.15
CA SER A 112 2.46 -6.32 1.88
C SER A 112 2.89 -7.53 1.05
N ILE A 113 3.31 -8.64 1.70
CA ILE A 113 3.73 -9.85 0.99
C ILE A 113 2.56 -10.47 0.20
N PRO A 114 1.40 -10.79 0.80
CA PRO A 114 0.29 -11.34 0.04
C PRO A 114 -0.27 -10.38 -1.00
N ASN A 115 -0.33 -9.07 -0.70
CA ASN A 115 -0.75 -8.07 -1.69
C ASN A 115 0.16 -8.06 -2.92
N GLY A 116 1.49 -8.01 -2.71
CA GLY A 116 2.46 -8.00 -3.79
C GLY A 116 2.46 -9.30 -4.60
N LEU A 117 2.29 -10.45 -3.94
CA LEU A 117 2.21 -11.75 -4.59
C LEU A 117 0.95 -11.88 -5.47
N ILE A 118 -0.21 -11.48 -4.95
CA ILE A 118 -1.47 -11.48 -5.70
C ILE A 118 -1.37 -10.56 -6.92
N LEU A 119 -0.84 -9.34 -6.74
CA LEU A 119 -0.58 -8.42 -7.84
C LEU A 119 0.31 -9.05 -8.90
N ALA A 120 1.40 -9.69 -8.50
CA ALA A 120 2.35 -10.34 -9.42
C ALA A 120 1.71 -11.48 -10.20
N ILE A 121 0.99 -12.38 -9.54
CA ILE A 121 0.33 -13.53 -10.16
C ILE A 121 -0.71 -13.06 -11.18
N PHE A 122 -1.64 -12.19 -10.78
CA PHE A 122 -2.72 -11.75 -11.68
C PHE A 122 -2.18 -10.95 -12.87
N THR A 123 -1.23 -10.06 -12.65
CA THR A 123 -0.63 -9.25 -13.70
C THR A 123 0.12 -10.12 -14.72
N THR A 124 1.00 -11.02 -14.23
CA THR A 124 1.77 -11.90 -15.11
C THR A 124 0.89 -12.91 -15.84
N SER A 125 -0.10 -13.49 -15.15
CA SER A 125 -1.05 -14.42 -15.78
C SER A 125 -1.82 -13.75 -16.92
N THR A 126 -2.25 -12.50 -16.72
CA THR A 126 -2.94 -11.74 -17.77
C THR A 126 -2.04 -11.48 -18.97
N PHE A 127 -0.78 -11.12 -18.73
CA PHE A 127 0.20 -10.94 -19.80
C PHE A 127 0.38 -12.23 -20.61
N VAL A 128 0.66 -13.32 -19.94
CA VAL A 128 0.91 -14.64 -20.58
C VAL A 128 -0.33 -15.09 -21.36
N ILE A 129 -1.51 -15.05 -20.75
CA ILE A 129 -2.77 -15.44 -21.40
C ILE A 129 -3.04 -14.56 -22.63
N SER A 130 -2.86 -13.25 -22.52
CA SER A 130 -3.07 -12.34 -23.62
C SER A 130 -2.13 -12.61 -24.79
N ARG A 131 -0.85 -12.90 -24.50
CA ARG A 131 0.13 -13.29 -25.51
C ARG A 131 -0.20 -14.64 -26.17
N HIS A 132 -0.64 -15.63 -25.39
CA HIS A 132 -1.05 -16.93 -25.91
C HIS A 132 -2.27 -16.87 -26.86
N ILE A 133 -3.18 -15.92 -26.64
CA ILE A 133 -4.33 -15.71 -27.54
C ILE A 133 -3.90 -14.95 -28.82
N GLY A 134 -2.62 -14.62 -28.99
CA GLY A 134 -2.10 -13.93 -30.17
C GLY A 134 -2.27 -12.41 -30.14
N SER A 135 -2.46 -11.82 -28.96
CA SER A 135 -2.51 -10.36 -28.83
C SER A 135 -1.11 -9.76 -28.99
N ASP A 136 -1.07 -8.52 -29.50
CA ASP A 136 0.18 -7.77 -29.59
C ASP A 136 0.76 -7.47 -28.20
N ILE A 137 2.07 -7.17 -28.15
CA ILE A 137 2.78 -6.99 -26.89
C ILE A 137 2.28 -5.76 -26.13
N THR A 138 2.07 -4.64 -26.83
CA THR A 138 1.56 -3.39 -26.23
C THR A 138 0.13 -3.59 -25.68
N TYR A 139 -0.68 -4.35 -26.40
CA TYR A 139 -2.01 -4.72 -25.95
C TYR A 139 -1.98 -5.56 -24.68
N SER A 140 -1.09 -6.56 -24.64
CA SER A 140 -0.92 -7.46 -23.48
C SER A 140 -0.42 -6.71 -22.26
N LYS A 141 0.52 -5.78 -22.41
CA LYS A 141 1.00 -4.88 -21.35
C LYS A 141 -0.12 -3.97 -20.85
N THR A 142 -0.94 -3.41 -21.74
CA THR A 142 -2.08 -2.57 -21.35
C THR A 142 -3.15 -3.35 -20.58
N ALA A 143 -3.43 -4.59 -20.98
CA ALA A 143 -4.36 -5.47 -20.26
C ALA A 143 -3.85 -5.83 -18.86
N SER A 144 -2.56 -6.11 -18.74
CA SER A 144 -1.89 -6.39 -17.47
C SER A 144 -1.89 -5.17 -16.55
N LEU A 145 -1.63 -3.99 -17.11
CA LEU A 145 -1.70 -2.72 -16.37
C LEU A 145 -3.11 -2.45 -15.83
N LEU A 146 -4.16 -2.73 -16.61
CA LEU A 146 -5.54 -2.53 -16.14
C LEU A 146 -5.85 -3.36 -14.89
N LEU A 147 -5.41 -4.63 -14.85
CA LEU A 147 -5.55 -5.46 -13.66
C LEU A 147 -4.69 -4.97 -12.50
N PHE A 148 -3.42 -4.66 -12.75
CA PHE A 148 -2.53 -4.11 -11.75
C PHE A 148 -3.09 -2.82 -11.13
N ALA A 149 -3.60 -1.91 -11.97
CA ALA A 149 -4.22 -0.66 -11.55
C ALA A 149 -5.48 -0.88 -10.70
N GLY A 150 -6.37 -1.76 -11.15
CA GLY A 150 -7.61 -2.06 -10.44
C GLY A 150 -7.37 -2.70 -9.07
N ILE A 151 -6.50 -3.72 -9.00
CA ILE A 151 -6.16 -4.38 -7.73
C ILE A 151 -5.43 -3.41 -6.80
N SER A 152 -4.51 -2.58 -7.31
CA SER A 152 -3.83 -1.54 -6.52
C SER A 152 -4.82 -0.54 -5.92
N MET A 153 -5.87 -0.18 -6.67
CA MET A 153 -6.93 0.69 -6.17
C MET A 153 -7.76 0.02 -5.07
N MET A 154 -8.02 -1.29 -5.16
CA MET A 154 -8.69 -2.04 -4.10
C MET A 154 -7.83 -2.08 -2.82
N ILE A 155 -6.52 -2.26 -2.95
CA ILE A 155 -5.56 -2.21 -1.84
C ILE A 155 -5.57 -0.80 -1.21
N LEU A 156 -5.55 0.26 -2.02
CA LEU A 156 -5.63 1.64 -1.55
C LEU A 156 -6.91 1.89 -0.74
N ILE A 157 -8.08 1.51 -1.26
CA ILE A 157 -9.37 1.68 -0.57
C ILE A 157 -9.37 0.96 0.78
N ARG A 158 -8.76 -0.23 0.85
CA ARG A 158 -8.62 -0.99 2.09
C ARG A 158 -7.72 -0.30 3.10
N VAL A 159 -6.55 0.16 2.70
CA VAL A 159 -5.58 0.87 3.55
C VAL A 159 -6.14 2.22 4.03
N ALA A 160 -6.96 2.89 3.22
CA ALA A 160 -7.59 4.14 3.57
C ALA A 160 -8.69 4.02 4.66
N ARG A 161 -9.15 2.80 4.97
CA ARG A 161 -10.21 2.60 6.01
C ARG A 161 -9.74 3.08 7.40
N PRO A 162 -10.63 3.64 8.22
CA PRO A 162 -12.02 4.00 7.93
C PRO A 162 -12.14 5.13 6.91
N LEU A 163 -13.10 4.99 5.98
CA LEU A 163 -13.30 5.94 4.90
C LEU A 163 -14.02 7.21 5.41
N THR A 164 -13.29 8.29 5.56
CA THR A 164 -13.87 9.62 5.76
C THR A 164 -14.28 10.23 4.42
N LYS A 165 -15.10 11.30 4.43
CA LYS A 165 -15.51 12.00 3.21
C LYS A 165 -14.30 12.43 2.36
N PHE A 166 -13.23 12.92 3.01
CA PHE A 166 -12.01 13.33 2.33
C PHE A 166 -11.29 12.13 1.69
N LYS A 167 -11.09 11.04 2.42
CA LYS A 167 -10.43 9.83 1.88
C LYS A 167 -11.21 9.20 0.72
N MET A 168 -12.54 9.21 0.81
CA MET A 168 -13.40 8.75 -0.27
C MET A 168 -13.26 9.64 -1.50
N GLY A 169 -13.29 10.96 -1.33
CA GLY A 169 -13.04 11.90 -2.43
C GLY A 169 -11.67 11.72 -3.07
N LEU A 170 -10.64 11.50 -2.26
CA LEU A 170 -9.28 11.20 -2.74
C LEU A 170 -9.25 9.92 -3.59
N CYS A 171 -9.84 8.82 -3.11
CA CYS A 171 -9.88 7.56 -3.86
C CYS A 171 -10.66 7.71 -5.18
N ILE A 172 -11.78 8.44 -5.17
CA ILE A 172 -12.57 8.73 -6.39
C ILE A 172 -11.76 9.57 -7.37
N ALA A 173 -11.07 10.62 -6.90
CA ALA A 173 -10.22 11.45 -7.74
C ALA A 173 -9.10 10.65 -8.41
N MET A 174 -8.40 9.78 -7.64
CA MET A 174 -7.35 8.93 -8.17
C MET A 174 -7.88 7.90 -9.17
N PHE A 175 -9.03 7.30 -8.88
CA PHE A 175 -9.71 6.40 -9.83
C PHE A 175 -10.06 7.13 -11.13
N PHE A 176 -10.59 8.35 -11.03
CA PHE A 176 -10.96 9.14 -12.19
C PHE A 176 -9.75 9.52 -13.04
N ILE A 177 -8.65 9.97 -12.44
CA ILE A 177 -7.39 10.27 -13.15
C ILE A 177 -6.88 9.02 -13.87
N MET A 178 -6.90 7.88 -13.20
CA MET A 178 -6.48 6.60 -13.80
C MET A 178 -7.40 6.19 -14.95
N ALA A 179 -8.72 6.33 -14.80
CA ALA A 179 -9.68 6.06 -15.87
C ALA A 179 -9.47 6.98 -17.08
N LEU A 180 -9.17 8.27 -16.86
CA LEU A 180 -8.84 9.20 -17.94
C LEU A 180 -7.60 8.75 -18.74
N ALA A 181 -6.59 8.20 -18.08
CA ALA A 181 -5.40 7.68 -18.78
C ALA A 181 -5.74 6.54 -19.75
N PHE A 182 -6.66 5.64 -19.39
CA PHE A 182 -7.09 4.54 -20.26
C PHE A 182 -8.08 4.97 -21.35
N LEU A 183 -8.99 5.91 -21.04
CA LEU A 183 -10.10 6.26 -21.92
C LEU A 183 -9.74 7.34 -22.93
N THR A 184 -8.87 8.30 -22.57
CA THR A 184 -8.53 9.42 -23.46
C THR A 184 -7.41 9.07 -24.44
N PRO A 185 -7.42 9.63 -25.66
CA PRO A 185 -6.33 9.46 -26.61
C PRO A 185 -4.99 10.00 -26.07
N VAL A 186 -5.03 11.13 -25.35
CA VAL A 186 -3.87 11.77 -24.75
C VAL A 186 -3.25 10.89 -23.67
N GLY A 187 -4.05 10.34 -22.76
CA GLY A 187 -3.56 9.43 -21.71
C GLY A 187 -2.92 8.17 -22.32
N ARG A 188 -3.55 7.60 -23.35
CA ARG A 188 -2.98 6.45 -24.06
C ARG A 188 -1.66 6.75 -24.73
N LEU A 189 -1.52 7.93 -25.35
CA LEU A 189 -0.26 8.36 -25.96
C LEU A 189 0.85 8.54 -24.92
N ILE A 190 0.56 9.22 -23.80
CA ILE A 190 1.54 9.49 -22.73
C ILE A 190 2.02 8.18 -22.10
N PHE A 191 1.13 7.25 -21.80
CA PHE A 191 1.47 6.02 -21.09
C PHE A 191 1.64 4.79 -22.00
N SER A 192 1.73 5.00 -23.32
CA SER A 192 1.89 3.94 -24.32
C SER A 192 0.84 2.83 -24.17
N LEU A 193 -0.44 3.23 -24.04
CA LEU A 193 -1.56 2.30 -23.84
C LEU A 193 -2.27 2.04 -25.16
N GLU A 194 -2.68 0.78 -25.37
CA GLU A 194 -3.50 0.38 -26.50
C GLU A 194 -4.99 0.32 -26.14
N ARG A 195 -5.84 0.48 -27.16
CA ARG A 195 -7.30 0.43 -26.96
C ARG A 195 -7.76 -1.00 -26.71
N LEU A 196 -8.16 -1.29 -25.46
CA LEU A 196 -8.66 -2.59 -25.08
C LEU A 196 -10.07 -2.87 -25.63
N LYS A 197 -10.31 -4.11 -26.07
CA LYS A 197 -11.64 -4.58 -26.47
C LYS A 197 -12.56 -4.71 -25.26
N LEU A 198 -13.87 -4.48 -25.44
CA LEU A 198 -14.87 -4.54 -24.36
C LEU A 198 -14.78 -5.85 -23.54
N ARG A 199 -14.53 -6.98 -24.21
CA ARG A 199 -14.37 -8.27 -23.53
C ARG A 199 -13.27 -8.26 -22.47
N HIS A 200 -12.13 -7.62 -22.73
CA HIS A 200 -11.04 -7.52 -21.76
C HIS A 200 -11.39 -6.61 -20.58
N TRP A 201 -12.13 -5.54 -20.80
CA TRP A 201 -12.68 -4.71 -19.72
C TRP A 201 -13.59 -5.53 -18.80
N ILE A 202 -14.51 -6.32 -19.35
CA ILE A 202 -15.43 -7.14 -18.55
C ILE A 202 -14.67 -8.20 -17.75
N ILE A 203 -13.75 -8.92 -18.40
CA ILE A 203 -12.94 -9.94 -17.71
C ILE A 203 -12.09 -9.30 -16.60
N SER A 204 -11.40 -8.19 -16.89
CA SER A 204 -10.56 -7.51 -15.92
C SER A 204 -11.37 -7.00 -14.72
N LEU A 205 -12.55 -6.41 -14.95
CA LEU A 205 -13.44 -5.98 -13.87
C LEU A 205 -13.91 -7.17 -13.04
N ALA A 206 -14.30 -8.28 -13.65
CA ALA A 206 -14.71 -9.49 -12.92
C ALA A 206 -13.56 -10.02 -12.02
N VAL A 207 -12.32 -10.04 -12.53
CA VAL A 207 -11.14 -10.45 -11.76
C VAL A 207 -10.83 -9.46 -10.63
N ILE A 208 -10.90 -8.15 -10.89
CA ILE A 208 -10.67 -7.12 -9.87
C ILE A 208 -11.69 -7.26 -8.73
N PHE A 209 -12.97 -7.34 -9.04
CA PHE A 209 -14.01 -7.50 -8.02
C PHE A 209 -13.93 -8.84 -7.29
N GLY A 210 -13.57 -9.92 -7.97
CA GLY A 210 -13.34 -11.23 -7.36
C GLY A 210 -12.10 -11.29 -6.47
N SER A 211 -11.03 -10.57 -6.84
CA SER A 211 -9.79 -10.52 -6.03
C SER A 211 -9.92 -9.67 -4.76
N GLY A 212 -10.80 -8.68 -4.73
CA GLY A 212 -10.98 -7.79 -3.58
C GLY A 212 -11.36 -8.51 -2.28
N PRO A 213 -12.41 -9.33 -2.24
CA PRO A 213 -12.75 -10.17 -1.08
C PRO A 213 -11.61 -11.10 -0.68
N LEU A 214 -10.98 -11.77 -1.65
CA LEU A 214 -9.88 -12.70 -1.43
C LEU A 214 -8.68 -12.03 -0.75
N ILE A 215 -8.28 -10.85 -1.21
CA ILE A 215 -7.23 -10.03 -0.59
C ILE A 215 -7.64 -9.65 0.84
N THR A 216 -8.88 -9.20 1.02
CA THR A 216 -9.35 -8.72 2.32
C THR A 216 -9.35 -9.86 3.34
N GLU A 217 -9.95 -11.02 3.00
CA GLU A 217 -9.99 -12.18 3.90
C GLU A 217 -8.60 -12.71 4.23
N LEU A 218 -7.74 -12.89 3.23
CA LEU A 218 -6.39 -13.41 3.43
C LEU A 218 -5.59 -12.51 4.39
N VAL A 219 -5.61 -11.21 4.16
CA VAL A 219 -4.87 -10.27 5.00
C VAL A 219 -5.48 -10.16 6.39
N ASP A 220 -6.81 -10.19 6.54
CA ASP A 220 -7.46 -10.14 7.83
C ASP A 220 -7.16 -11.39 8.67
N ILE A 221 -7.12 -12.58 8.06
CA ILE A 221 -6.70 -13.83 8.71
C ILE A 221 -5.25 -13.70 9.20
N LEU A 222 -4.34 -13.22 8.36
CA LEU A 222 -2.93 -13.07 8.70
C LEU A 222 -2.71 -12.02 9.80
N ARG A 223 -3.37 -10.87 9.72
CA ARG A 223 -3.34 -9.84 10.79
C ARG A 223 -3.83 -10.38 12.13
N ARG A 224 -4.93 -11.14 12.14
CA ARG A 224 -5.46 -11.75 13.38
C ARG A 224 -4.45 -12.71 14.00
N ARG A 225 -3.70 -13.48 13.20
CA ARG A 225 -2.64 -14.38 13.69
C ARG A 225 -1.50 -13.60 14.34
N VAL A 226 -1.01 -12.54 13.71
CA VAL A 226 0.06 -11.69 14.24
C VAL A 226 -0.39 -11.00 15.54
N ASN A 227 -1.56 -10.39 15.56
CA ASN A 227 -2.08 -9.74 16.76
C ASN A 227 -2.29 -10.71 17.93
N LYS A 228 -2.72 -11.96 17.67
CA LYS A 228 -2.85 -13.00 18.68
C LYS A 228 -1.50 -13.37 19.29
N LYS A 229 -0.45 -13.49 18.46
CA LYS A 229 0.93 -13.77 18.90
C LYS A 229 1.44 -12.70 19.87
N TYR A 230 1.27 -11.41 19.55
CA TYR A 230 1.70 -10.32 20.42
C TYR A 230 0.87 -10.20 21.70
N LYS A 231 -0.42 -10.52 21.65
CA LYS A 231 -1.28 -10.52 22.85
C LYS A 231 -0.88 -11.64 23.83
N LEU A 232 -0.53 -12.81 23.34
CA LEU A 232 -0.03 -13.92 24.16
C LEU A 232 1.34 -13.61 24.78
N SER A 233 2.24 -12.99 24.03
CA SER A 233 3.56 -12.55 24.54
C SER A 233 3.44 -11.54 25.68
N LEU A 234 2.45 -10.67 25.68
CA LEU A 234 2.21 -9.71 26.77
C LEU A 234 1.68 -10.39 28.05
N ILE A 235 0.91 -11.45 27.94
CA ILE A 235 0.37 -12.21 29.09
C ILE A 235 1.52 -12.93 29.79
N HIS A 236 2.45 -13.53 29.07
CA HIS A 236 3.61 -14.21 29.65
C HIS A 236 4.62 -13.28 30.37
N ILE A 237 4.66 -11.98 29.98
CA ILE A 237 5.53 -10.99 30.64
C ILE A 237 4.88 -10.44 31.93
N SER A 238 3.57 -10.57 32.07
CA SER A 238 2.81 -10.07 33.23
C SER A 238 2.56 -11.10 34.34
N GLU A 239 2.99 -12.35 34.18
CA GLU A 239 2.98 -13.33 35.27
C GLU A 239 4.25 -13.14 36.11
N PRO A 240 4.16 -12.66 37.37
CA PRO A 240 5.29 -12.63 38.26
C PRO A 240 5.63 -14.07 38.68
N THR A 241 6.87 -14.47 38.44
CA THR A 241 7.49 -15.65 39.07
C THR A 241 7.67 -15.45 40.54
#